data_07fbfeab7c7f5a31115920ff7f4774b5
#
_entry.id   07fbfeab7c7f5a31115920ff7f4774b5
#
_cell.length_a   1.000
_cell.length_b   1.000
_cell.length_c   1.000
_cell.angle_alpha   90.00
_cell.angle_beta   90.00
_cell.angle_gamma   90.00
#
_symmetry.space_group_name_H-M   'P 1'
#
loop_
_entity.id
_entity.type
_entity.pdbx_description
1 polymer ?
#
loop_
_entity_poly.entity_id
_entity_poly.type
_entity_poly.pdbx_seq_one_letter_code
_entity_poly.pdbx_strand_id
1 'polypeptide(L)'
;MQTAALIVAAGMSSRMGDFKPMLNIGSISIAQRVVASLQQAGVEKIVMVTGYNAVQLERHLSGLGIVFLRNENYEHTQMFESACIGLSYLADKCDRLLFTPVDIPLFTAATLQQLLGSDAPLACPVCDGKRGHPILIASSLIGRILSDSGHDGLRGALERCGAPMTEIPVEDRGILHDADTPEDYKALLRYHNEQLVRPQVGVALVRELPFFDQRTAMLLHLVEETASVRTA
;
A
#
# COMPACT_ATOMS: atom_id res chain seq x y z
N MET A 1 10.02 10.60 18.52
CA MET A 1 10.45 10.67 17.12
C MET A 1 9.19 10.88 16.28
N GLN A 2 9.07 12.02 15.61
CA GLN A 2 7.90 12.36 14.82
C GLN A 2 8.01 11.76 13.41
N THR A 3 7.11 10.86 13.07
CA THR A 3 7.08 10.23 11.75
C THR A 3 5.98 10.84 10.88
N ALA A 4 6.30 11.14 9.63
CA ALA A 4 5.34 11.56 8.61
C ALA A 4 5.22 10.49 7.51
N ALA A 5 4.24 10.66 6.62
CA ALA A 5 4.20 9.93 5.36
C ALA A 5 4.08 10.90 4.19
N LEU A 6 4.74 10.55 3.09
CA LEU A 6 4.66 11.23 1.81
C LEU A 6 4.11 10.26 0.76
N ILE A 7 2.93 10.59 0.23
CA ILE A 7 2.29 9.85 -0.85
C ILE A 7 2.39 10.67 -2.14
N VAL A 8 2.86 10.07 -3.23
CA VAL A 8 2.86 10.73 -4.54
C VAL A 8 1.73 10.17 -5.39
N ALA A 9 0.80 11.04 -5.79
CA ALA A 9 -0.40 10.73 -6.55
C ALA A 9 -0.61 11.73 -7.71
N ALA A 10 0.47 12.28 -8.27
CA ALA A 10 0.41 13.33 -9.29
C ALA A 10 0.32 12.82 -10.74
N GLY A 11 0.57 11.52 -10.98
CA GLY A 11 0.66 10.92 -12.30
C GLY A 11 -0.67 10.83 -13.04
N MET A 12 -0.61 10.88 -14.39
CA MET A 12 -1.77 10.86 -15.29
C MET A 12 -2.44 9.49 -15.45
N SER A 13 -1.87 8.42 -14.92
CA SER A 13 -2.39 7.03 -15.07
C SER A 13 -2.60 6.60 -16.53
N SER A 14 -1.80 7.10 -17.47
CA SER A 14 -2.02 6.99 -18.91
C SER A 14 -2.09 5.54 -19.44
N ARG A 15 -1.34 4.61 -18.83
CA ARG A 15 -1.34 3.18 -19.19
C ARG A 15 -2.58 2.43 -18.69
N MET A 16 -3.21 2.95 -17.65
CA MET A 16 -4.39 2.33 -17.02
C MET A 16 -5.69 2.66 -17.75
N GLY A 17 -5.77 3.82 -18.41
CA GLY A 17 -7.00 4.34 -18.99
C GLY A 17 -7.94 5.00 -17.98
N ASP A 18 -7.88 4.61 -16.72
CA ASP A 18 -8.66 5.15 -15.61
C ASP A 18 -7.76 5.84 -14.57
N PHE A 19 -8.34 6.72 -13.76
CA PHE A 19 -7.60 7.45 -12.73
C PHE A 19 -7.33 6.51 -11.52
N LYS A 20 -6.14 5.89 -11.51
CA LYS A 20 -5.71 4.85 -10.56
C LYS A 20 -6.08 5.12 -9.09
N PRO A 21 -5.81 6.33 -8.52
CA PRO A 21 -6.07 6.56 -7.10
C PRO A 21 -7.52 6.35 -6.68
N MET A 22 -8.45 6.44 -7.64
CA MET A 22 -9.89 6.31 -7.42
C MET A 22 -10.43 4.90 -7.67
N LEU A 23 -9.63 3.98 -8.23
CA LEU A 23 -10.04 2.60 -8.44
C LEU A 23 -10.23 1.88 -7.12
N ASN A 24 -11.23 1.01 -7.01
CA ASN A 24 -11.60 0.36 -5.77
C ASN A 24 -10.87 -0.98 -5.56
N ILE A 25 -10.40 -1.20 -4.33
CA ILE A 25 -9.95 -2.49 -3.84
C ILE A 25 -10.89 -2.89 -2.70
N GLY A 26 -11.80 -3.82 -2.96
CA GLY A 26 -12.92 -4.08 -2.07
C GLY A 26 -13.87 -2.89 -1.99
N SER A 27 -14.11 -2.36 -0.80
CA SER A 27 -15.08 -1.27 -0.55
C SER A 27 -14.48 0.13 -0.59
N ILE A 28 -13.16 0.29 -0.68
CA ILE A 28 -12.47 1.58 -0.63
C ILE A 28 -11.51 1.76 -1.81
N SER A 29 -11.19 3.01 -2.14
CA SER A 29 -10.27 3.31 -3.24
C SER A 29 -8.81 2.95 -2.90
N ILE A 30 -7.99 2.82 -3.93
CA ILE A 30 -6.52 2.67 -3.83
C ILE A 30 -5.95 3.72 -2.88
N ALA A 31 -6.27 5.00 -3.10
CA ALA A 31 -5.76 6.10 -2.27
C ALA A 31 -6.23 6.01 -0.82
N GLN A 32 -7.52 5.68 -0.58
CA GLN A 32 -8.02 5.48 0.78
C GLN A 32 -7.32 4.33 1.49
N ARG A 33 -6.99 3.26 0.77
CA ARG A 33 -6.30 2.10 1.36
C ARG A 33 -4.89 2.45 1.80
N VAL A 34 -4.11 3.15 0.97
CA VAL A 34 -2.77 3.63 1.34
C VAL A 34 -2.84 4.47 2.62
N VAL A 35 -3.77 5.44 2.67
CA VAL A 35 -3.95 6.30 3.83
C VAL A 35 -4.34 5.49 5.07
N ALA A 36 -5.30 4.57 4.94
CA ALA A 36 -5.76 3.74 6.06
C ALA A 36 -4.62 2.88 6.64
N SER A 37 -3.79 2.26 5.81
CA SER A 37 -2.65 1.46 6.27
C SER A 37 -1.62 2.32 7.03
N LEU A 38 -1.34 3.54 6.57
CA LEU A 38 -0.45 4.47 7.25
C LEU A 38 -1.03 4.92 8.61
N GLN A 39 -2.32 5.25 8.66
CA GLN A 39 -3.01 5.63 9.90
C GLN A 39 -3.06 4.46 10.91
N GLN A 40 -3.31 3.24 10.46
CA GLN A 40 -3.29 2.03 11.29
C GLN A 40 -1.90 1.77 11.90
N ALA A 41 -0.83 2.16 11.20
CA ALA A 41 0.54 2.08 11.72
C ALA A 41 0.90 3.21 12.69
N GLY A 42 -0.01 4.15 12.95
CA GLY A 42 0.18 5.28 13.86
C GLY A 42 0.82 6.52 13.23
N VAL A 43 0.82 6.61 11.88
CA VAL A 43 1.34 7.81 11.19
C VAL A 43 0.23 8.86 11.11
N GLU A 44 0.36 9.92 11.90
CA GLU A 44 -0.66 10.98 11.98
C GLU A 44 -0.47 12.07 10.90
N LYS A 45 0.78 12.40 10.57
CA LYS A 45 1.09 13.43 9.58
C LYS A 45 1.22 12.80 8.19
N ILE A 46 0.22 12.93 7.37
CA ILE A 46 0.21 12.40 6.00
C ILE A 46 0.16 13.57 5.01
N VAL A 47 1.11 13.61 4.10
CA VAL A 47 1.19 14.57 2.99
C VAL A 47 0.98 13.81 1.69
N MET A 48 0.12 14.31 0.82
CA MET A 48 -0.11 13.76 -0.51
C MET A 48 0.16 14.81 -1.57
N VAL A 49 1.05 14.49 -2.52
CA VAL A 49 1.28 15.34 -3.68
C VAL A 49 0.35 14.89 -4.80
N THR A 50 -0.54 15.81 -5.21
CA THR A 50 -1.54 15.61 -6.26
C THR A 50 -1.14 16.35 -7.54
N GLY A 51 -1.74 16.00 -8.67
CA GLY A 51 -1.51 16.61 -9.98
C GLY A 51 -2.73 16.41 -10.87
N TYR A 52 -2.69 15.41 -11.75
CA TYR A 52 -3.85 15.06 -12.56
C TYR A 52 -5.08 14.76 -11.69
N ASN A 53 -6.23 15.33 -12.04
CA ASN A 53 -7.49 15.19 -11.29
C ASN A 53 -7.40 15.54 -9.79
N ALA A 54 -6.49 16.46 -9.40
CA ALA A 54 -6.24 16.84 -8.01
C ALA A 54 -7.52 17.16 -7.24
N VAL A 55 -8.40 18.03 -7.80
CA VAL A 55 -9.65 18.46 -7.14
C VAL A 55 -10.56 17.28 -6.80
N GLN A 56 -10.65 16.29 -7.70
CA GLN A 56 -11.47 15.09 -7.49
C GLN A 56 -10.89 14.23 -6.37
N LEU A 57 -9.58 13.99 -6.38
CA LEU A 57 -8.90 13.17 -5.40
C LEU A 57 -8.93 13.82 -4.01
N GLU A 58 -8.61 15.10 -3.91
CA GLU A 58 -8.64 15.87 -2.66
C GLU A 58 -10.03 15.88 -2.03
N ARG A 59 -11.08 16.06 -2.84
CA ARG A 59 -12.47 15.97 -2.38
C ARG A 59 -12.81 14.56 -1.88
N HIS A 60 -12.39 13.53 -2.61
CA HIS A 60 -12.65 12.13 -2.25
C HIS A 60 -12.00 11.73 -0.91
N LEU A 61 -10.82 12.28 -0.62
CA LEU A 61 -10.07 12.03 0.60
C LEU A 61 -10.30 13.08 1.69
N SER A 62 -11.24 14.02 1.48
CA SER A 62 -11.56 15.07 2.46
C SER A 62 -12.00 14.43 3.79
N GLY A 63 -11.55 14.99 4.90
CA GLY A 63 -11.86 14.47 6.25
C GLY A 63 -10.89 13.41 6.77
N LEU A 64 -9.93 12.92 5.97
CA LEU A 64 -8.92 11.94 6.42
C LEU A 64 -7.68 12.58 7.06
N GLY A 65 -7.65 13.91 7.28
CA GLY A 65 -6.54 14.60 7.94
C GLY A 65 -5.27 14.72 7.08
N ILE A 66 -5.39 14.70 5.75
CA ILE A 66 -4.27 14.74 4.81
C ILE A 66 -3.95 16.19 4.45
N VAL A 67 -2.66 16.52 4.38
CA VAL A 67 -2.17 17.76 3.77
C VAL A 67 -1.94 17.52 2.28
N PHE A 68 -2.64 18.25 1.44
CA PHE A 68 -2.48 18.17 -0.01
C PHE A 68 -1.52 19.25 -0.50
N LEU A 69 -0.58 18.84 -1.36
CA LEU A 69 0.30 19.72 -2.12
C LEU A 69 0.07 19.44 -3.61
N ARG A 70 0.03 20.49 -4.44
CA ARG A 70 -0.18 20.31 -5.87
C ARG A 70 1.10 20.44 -6.67
N ASN A 71 1.34 19.51 -7.56
CA ASN A 71 2.29 19.68 -8.64
C ASN A 71 1.54 20.27 -9.83
N GLU A 72 1.59 21.58 -10.01
CA GLU A 72 0.91 22.29 -11.11
C GLU A 72 1.52 21.93 -12.47
N ASN A 73 2.76 21.45 -12.50
CA ASN A 73 3.48 21.08 -13.73
C ASN A 73 3.49 19.57 -13.98
N TYR A 74 2.55 18.81 -13.41
CA TYR A 74 2.53 17.34 -13.47
C TYR A 74 2.62 16.76 -14.90
N GLU A 75 2.14 17.48 -15.92
CA GLU A 75 2.20 17.06 -17.32
C GLU A 75 3.62 17.03 -17.89
N HIS A 76 4.52 17.85 -17.34
CA HIS A 76 5.89 18.05 -17.81
C HIS A 76 6.95 17.56 -16.84
N THR A 77 6.53 16.96 -15.72
CA THR A 77 7.41 16.48 -14.66
C THR A 77 7.21 14.99 -14.43
N GLN A 78 8.18 14.35 -13.81
CA GLN A 78 8.11 12.94 -13.41
C GLN A 78 7.82 12.80 -11.92
N MET A 79 7.84 11.56 -11.42
CA MET A 79 7.57 11.27 -10.01
C MET A 79 8.59 11.93 -9.07
N PHE A 80 9.85 12.12 -9.51
CA PHE A 80 10.91 12.71 -8.69
C PHE A 80 10.57 14.16 -8.30
N GLU A 81 10.17 14.99 -9.27
CA GLU A 81 9.80 16.38 -9.01
C GLU A 81 8.59 16.47 -8.07
N SER A 82 7.61 15.59 -8.23
CA SER A 82 6.49 15.50 -7.31
C SER A 82 6.93 15.09 -5.90
N ALA A 83 7.86 14.12 -5.79
CA ALA A 83 8.44 13.74 -4.51
C ALA A 83 9.20 14.91 -3.86
N CYS A 84 9.95 15.71 -4.63
CA CYS A 84 10.67 16.89 -4.15
C CYS A 84 9.74 17.95 -3.55
N ILE A 85 8.54 18.16 -4.09
CA ILE A 85 7.53 19.06 -3.51
C ILE A 85 7.18 18.61 -2.08
N GLY A 86 6.86 17.33 -1.91
CA GLY A 86 6.51 16.76 -0.60
C GLY A 86 7.67 16.71 0.38
N LEU A 87 8.88 16.34 -0.09
CA LEU A 87 10.09 16.32 0.71
C LEU A 87 10.46 17.71 1.20
N SER A 88 10.40 18.72 0.34
CA SER A 88 10.67 20.12 0.72
C SER A 88 9.71 20.61 1.80
N TYR A 89 8.43 20.23 1.72
CA TYR A 89 7.43 20.57 2.74
C TYR A 89 7.72 19.90 4.09
N LEU A 90 8.22 18.65 4.07
CA LEU A 90 8.43 17.83 5.26
C LEU A 90 9.80 18.01 5.93
N ALA A 91 10.75 18.67 5.27
CA ALA A 91 12.16 18.72 5.67
C ALA A 91 12.39 19.15 7.14
N ASP A 92 11.58 20.08 7.64
CA ASP A 92 11.62 20.62 9.00
C ASP A 92 10.43 20.22 9.89
N LYS A 93 9.60 19.28 9.43
CA LYS A 93 8.31 18.95 10.07
C LYS A 93 8.24 17.52 10.59
N CYS A 94 9.28 16.73 10.43
CA CYS A 94 9.36 15.38 10.96
C CYS A 94 10.83 14.96 11.17
N ASP A 95 11.06 13.93 11.97
CA ASP A 95 12.38 13.32 12.14
C ASP A 95 12.68 12.31 11.03
N ARG A 96 11.63 11.67 10.52
CA ARG A 96 11.67 10.69 9.44
C ARG A 96 10.32 10.59 8.72
N LEU A 97 10.33 10.08 7.53
CA LEU A 97 9.10 9.87 6.76
C LEU A 97 9.09 8.51 6.05
N LEU A 98 7.87 8.00 5.81
CA LEU A 98 7.59 6.90 4.92
C LEU A 98 7.18 7.46 3.56
N PHE A 99 7.93 7.11 2.51
CA PHE A 99 7.63 7.48 1.14
C PHE A 99 6.96 6.33 0.40
N THR A 100 5.85 6.58 -0.27
CA THR A 100 5.20 5.61 -1.16
C THR A 100 4.51 6.29 -2.34
N PRO A 101 4.59 5.72 -3.56
CA PRO A 101 3.64 6.07 -4.61
C PRO A 101 2.25 5.55 -4.22
N VAL A 102 1.19 6.17 -4.76
CA VAL A 102 -0.20 5.82 -4.42
C VAL A 102 -0.64 4.46 -4.98
N ASP A 103 0.01 3.98 -6.01
CA ASP A 103 -0.35 2.76 -6.75
C ASP A 103 0.17 1.45 -6.14
N ILE A 104 0.85 1.51 -4.99
CA ILE A 104 1.22 0.34 -4.19
C ILE A 104 0.41 0.32 -2.88
N PRO A 105 -0.84 -0.15 -2.89
CA PRO A 105 -1.78 0.05 -1.79
C PRO A 105 -1.87 -1.11 -0.79
N LEU A 106 -1.20 -2.25 -1.02
CA LEU A 106 -1.44 -3.47 -0.27
C LEU A 106 -0.40 -3.81 0.80
N PHE A 107 0.56 -2.91 1.07
CA PHE A 107 1.44 -3.08 2.23
C PHE A 107 0.63 -3.02 3.54
N THR A 108 1.05 -3.81 4.52
CA THR A 108 0.35 -3.96 5.80
C THR A 108 0.86 -3.01 6.88
N ALA A 109 0.03 -2.73 7.90
CA ALA A 109 0.47 -2.00 9.08
C ALA A 109 1.62 -2.71 9.83
N ALA A 110 1.67 -4.04 9.80
CA ALA A 110 2.77 -4.81 10.38
C ALA A 110 4.11 -4.52 9.68
N THR A 111 4.11 -4.49 8.35
CA THR A 111 5.29 -4.08 7.56
C THR A 111 5.74 -2.66 7.90
N LEU A 112 4.80 -1.73 8.03
CA LEU A 112 5.11 -0.35 8.43
C LEU A 112 5.72 -0.27 9.82
N GLN A 113 5.19 -1.04 10.79
CA GLN A 113 5.73 -1.09 12.15
C GLN A 113 7.15 -1.66 12.17
N GLN A 114 7.46 -2.68 11.34
CA GLN A 114 8.84 -3.19 11.20
C GLN A 114 9.79 -2.12 10.64
N LEU A 115 9.38 -1.39 9.60
CA LEU A 115 10.15 -0.25 9.09
C LEU A 115 10.35 0.83 10.16
N LEU A 116 9.29 1.19 10.87
CA LEU A 116 9.33 2.20 11.93
C LEU A 116 10.11 1.76 13.17
N GLY A 117 10.30 0.46 13.37
CA GLY A 117 11.18 -0.11 14.40
C GLY A 117 12.67 -0.03 14.06
N SER A 118 13.02 0.32 12.82
CA SER A 118 14.42 0.44 12.40
C SER A 118 14.99 1.82 12.76
N ASP A 119 16.25 1.83 13.23
CA ASP A 119 17.03 3.05 13.46
C ASP A 119 17.82 3.49 12.22
N ALA A 120 17.70 2.75 11.11
CA ALA A 120 18.41 3.08 9.87
C ALA A 120 17.91 4.43 9.28
N PRO A 121 18.82 5.28 8.79
CA PRO A 121 18.44 6.56 8.17
C PRO A 121 17.74 6.38 6.84
N LEU A 122 17.92 5.24 6.18
CA LEU A 122 17.29 4.86 4.92
C LEU A 122 17.01 3.37 4.93
N ALA A 123 15.75 2.98 4.78
CA ALA A 123 15.37 1.57 4.77
C ALA A 123 14.20 1.28 3.82
N CYS A 124 14.17 0.06 3.29
CA CYS A 124 13.04 -0.43 2.49
C CYS A 124 12.65 -1.86 2.91
N PRO A 125 11.39 -2.26 2.75
CA PRO A 125 10.98 -3.63 2.95
C PRO A 125 11.45 -4.49 1.77
N VAL A 126 11.80 -5.74 2.07
CA VAL A 126 12.21 -6.75 1.06
C VAL A 126 11.37 -8.00 1.25
N CYS A 127 10.72 -8.45 0.18
CA CYS A 127 10.01 -9.72 0.12
C CYS A 127 10.46 -10.50 -1.11
N ASP A 128 10.72 -11.80 -0.95
CA ASP A 128 11.21 -12.68 -2.03
C ASP A 128 12.45 -12.09 -2.76
N GLY A 129 13.36 -11.43 -2.01
CA GLY A 129 14.59 -10.81 -2.55
C GLY A 129 14.36 -9.53 -3.37
N LYS A 130 13.14 -8.98 -3.38
CA LYS A 130 12.80 -7.75 -4.10
C LYS A 130 12.47 -6.63 -3.11
N ARG A 131 13.06 -5.45 -3.34
CA ARG A 131 12.75 -4.22 -2.61
C ARG A 131 11.37 -3.71 -2.98
N GLY A 132 10.61 -3.23 -1.98
CA GLY A 132 9.26 -2.68 -2.16
C GLY A 132 9.08 -1.34 -1.48
N HIS A 133 7.82 -0.97 -1.31
CA HIS A 133 7.39 0.26 -0.65
C HIS A 133 6.54 -0.06 0.60
N PRO A 134 6.45 0.91 1.53
CA PRO A 134 7.07 2.24 1.58
C PRO A 134 8.57 2.23 1.89
N ILE A 135 9.26 3.33 1.56
CA ILE A 135 10.68 3.55 1.90
C ILE A 135 10.73 4.48 3.11
N LEU A 136 11.48 4.10 4.14
CA LEU A 136 11.78 4.96 5.30
C LEU A 136 12.96 5.86 4.98
N ILE A 137 12.81 7.18 5.20
CA ILE A 137 13.82 8.20 4.92
C ILE A 137 13.93 9.10 6.14
N ALA A 138 15.14 9.23 6.72
CA ALA A 138 15.40 10.20 7.76
C ALA A 138 15.39 11.62 7.18
N SER A 139 14.86 12.59 7.91
CA SER A 139 14.79 14.00 7.46
C SER A 139 16.16 14.60 7.17
N SER A 140 17.22 14.15 7.86
CA SER A 140 18.60 14.56 7.61
C SER A 140 19.11 14.26 6.20
N LEU A 141 18.48 13.35 5.46
CA LEU A 141 18.82 13.00 4.08
C LEU A 141 18.09 13.87 3.05
N ILE A 142 17.00 14.54 3.44
CA ILE A 142 16.13 15.28 2.51
C ILE A 142 16.94 16.34 1.74
N GLY A 143 17.78 17.12 2.42
CA GLY A 143 18.57 18.14 1.75
C GLY A 143 19.46 17.61 0.64
N ARG A 144 20.05 16.43 0.83
CA ARG A 144 20.88 15.77 -0.21
C ARG A 144 20.02 15.23 -1.36
N ILE A 145 18.84 14.66 -1.06
CA ILE A 145 17.91 14.19 -2.08
C ILE A 145 17.41 15.36 -2.93
N LEU A 146 17.07 16.49 -2.32
CA LEU A 146 16.62 17.69 -3.01
C LEU A 146 17.71 18.35 -3.87
N SER A 147 18.98 18.16 -3.52
CA SER A 147 20.14 18.69 -4.27
C SER A 147 20.55 17.77 -5.43
N ASP A 148 19.92 16.60 -5.57
CA ASP A 148 20.22 15.66 -6.64
C ASP A 148 19.66 16.16 -7.98
N SER A 149 20.35 15.82 -9.08
CA SER A 149 19.93 16.21 -10.44
C SER A 149 18.66 15.52 -10.94
N GLY A 150 18.17 14.51 -10.21
CA GLY A 150 17.03 13.69 -10.63
C GLY A 150 17.34 12.67 -11.70
N HIS A 151 18.60 12.51 -12.10
CA HIS A 151 19.00 11.43 -12.99
C HIS A 151 18.65 10.07 -12.36
N ASP A 152 17.96 9.21 -13.05
CA ASP A 152 17.37 7.94 -12.56
C ASP A 152 16.27 8.16 -11.50
N GLY A 153 15.65 9.33 -11.47
CA GLY A 153 14.52 9.66 -10.60
C GLY A 153 14.85 9.59 -9.11
N LEU A 154 13.84 9.31 -8.30
CA LEU A 154 14.01 9.20 -6.84
C LEU A 154 14.93 8.05 -6.45
N ARG A 155 14.92 6.95 -7.20
CA ARG A 155 15.82 5.82 -6.93
C ARG A 155 17.28 6.25 -6.99
N GLY A 156 17.69 6.93 -8.05
CA GLY A 156 19.05 7.42 -8.18
C GLY A 156 19.43 8.44 -7.10
N ALA A 157 18.50 9.35 -6.74
CA ALA A 157 18.71 10.30 -5.67
C ALA A 157 18.90 9.60 -4.30
N LEU A 158 18.15 8.55 -4.00
CA LEU A 158 18.32 7.74 -2.79
C LEU A 158 19.65 6.98 -2.77
N GLU A 159 20.09 6.43 -3.90
CA GLU A 159 21.40 5.77 -4.01
C GLU A 159 22.59 6.74 -3.78
N ARG A 160 22.41 8.02 -4.16
CA ARG A 160 23.44 9.06 -4.02
C ARG A 160 23.32 9.92 -2.75
N CYS A 161 22.28 9.73 -1.94
CA CYS A 161 22.03 10.56 -0.75
C CYS A 161 23.07 10.40 0.39
N GLY A 162 24.01 9.47 0.26
CA GLY A 162 25.11 9.26 1.19
C GLY A 162 24.76 8.38 2.40
N ALA A 163 23.65 7.66 2.37
CA ALA A 163 23.31 6.61 3.33
C ALA A 163 23.06 5.29 2.60
N PRO A 164 23.53 4.15 3.12
CA PRO A 164 23.21 2.86 2.55
C PRO A 164 21.74 2.53 2.75
N MET A 165 21.12 1.90 1.76
CA MET A 165 19.76 1.36 1.89
C MET A 165 19.79 0.12 2.77
N THR A 166 19.15 0.17 3.92
CA THR A 166 18.96 -0.98 4.81
C THR A 166 17.74 -1.78 4.34
N GLU A 167 17.93 -3.05 4.07
CA GLU A 167 16.88 -3.97 3.66
C GLU A 167 16.26 -4.62 4.87
N ILE A 168 14.94 -4.52 5.03
CA ILE A 168 14.17 -5.12 6.12
C ILE A 168 13.35 -6.26 5.55
N PRO A 169 13.71 -7.53 5.86
CA PRO A 169 12.95 -8.68 5.39
C PRO A 169 11.53 -8.69 5.97
N VAL A 170 10.53 -8.86 5.11
CA VAL A 170 9.11 -8.95 5.49
C VAL A 170 8.43 -10.08 4.72
N GLU A 171 7.37 -10.66 5.29
CA GLU A 171 6.54 -11.68 4.65
C GLU A 171 5.30 -11.06 3.95
N ASP A 172 5.43 -9.85 3.44
CA ASP A 172 4.34 -9.06 2.88
C ASP A 172 4.57 -8.81 1.39
N ARG A 173 4.00 -9.64 0.55
CA ARG A 173 4.06 -9.46 -0.91
C ARG A 173 3.32 -8.21 -1.41
N GLY A 174 2.42 -7.65 -0.58
CA GLY A 174 1.70 -6.42 -0.90
C GLY A 174 2.60 -5.22 -1.19
N ILE A 175 3.85 -5.25 -0.69
CA ILE A 175 4.88 -4.22 -0.97
C ILE A 175 5.35 -4.16 -2.43
N LEU A 176 5.06 -5.20 -3.22
CA LEU A 176 5.51 -5.39 -4.61
C LEU A 176 4.40 -5.24 -5.63
N HIS A 177 3.13 -5.19 -5.18
CA HIS A 177 1.98 -5.10 -6.09
C HIS A 177 1.64 -3.64 -6.39
N ASP A 178 1.93 -3.22 -7.60
CA ASP A 178 1.51 -1.94 -8.15
C ASP A 178 0.28 -2.09 -9.06
N ALA A 179 -0.36 -0.97 -9.37
CA ALA A 179 -1.51 -0.89 -10.27
C ALA A 179 -1.15 -0.13 -11.56
N ASP A 180 -0.07 -0.50 -12.25
CA ASP A 180 0.44 0.23 -13.41
C ASP A 180 -0.39 0.00 -14.67
N THR A 181 -0.87 -1.22 -14.88
CA THR A 181 -1.70 -1.63 -16.02
C THR A 181 -3.02 -2.26 -15.55
N PRO A 182 -4.02 -2.42 -16.43
CA PRO A 182 -5.25 -3.15 -16.10
C PRO A 182 -4.98 -4.60 -15.64
N GLU A 183 -3.94 -5.23 -16.15
CA GLU A 183 -3.51 -6.58 -15.77
C GLU A 183 -2.93 -6.60 -14.36
N ASP A 184 -2.09 -5.61 -14.00
CA ASP A 184 -1.55 -5.45 -12.65
C ASP A 184 -2.67 -5.19 -11.64
N TYR A 185 -3.63 -4.34 -11.98
CA TYR A 185 -4.79 -4.09 -11.15
C TYR A 185 -5.62 -5.36 -10.91
N LYS A 186 -5.83 -6.21 -11.94
CA LYS A 186 -6.50 -7.51 -11.76
C LYS A 186 -5.70 -8.45 -10.85
N ALA A 187 -4.37 -8.44 -10.97
CA ALA A 187 -3.49 -9.23 -10.10
C ALA A 187 -3.57 -8.74 -8.64
N LEU A 188 -3.56 -7.42 -8.44
CA LEU A 188 -3.72 -6.77 -7.15
C LEU A 188 -5.06 -7.10 -6.49
N LEU A 189 -6.17 -7.10 -7.25
CA LEU A 189 -7.49 -7.51 -6.75
C LEU A 189 -7.53 -9.00 -6.35
N ARG A 190 -6.90 -9.89 -7.14
CA ARG A 190 -6.78 -11.31 -6.79
C ARG A 190 -6.02 -11.48 -5.48
N TYR A 191 -4.84 -10.88 -5.38
CA TYR A 191 -4.03 -10.92 -4.16
C TYR A 191 -4.81 -10.42 -2.93
N HIS A 192 -5.48 -9.26 -3.05
CA HIS A 192 -6.33 -8.75 -1.98
C HIS A 192 -7.42 -9.76 -1.56
N ASN A 193 -8.13 -10.36 -2.52
CA ASN A 193 -9.19 -11.33 -2.23
C ASN A 193 -8.67 -12.61 -1.57
N GLU A 194 -7.46 -13.05 -1.90
CA GLU A 194 -6.80 -14.20 -1.28
C GLU A 194 -6.41 -13.94 0.18
N GLN A 195 -6.10 -12.67 0.53
CA GLN A 195 -5.78 -12.26 1.91
C GLN A 195 -7.02 -12.04 2.79
N LEU A 196 -8.22 -12.03 2.23
CA LEU A 196 -9.44 -11.83 3.03
C LEU A 196 -9.70 -13.03 3.94
N VAL A 197 -9.82 -12.75 5.23
CA VAL A 197 -10.30 -13.73 6.21
C VAL A 197 -11.79 -14.00 5.93
N ARG A 198 -12.10 -15.24 5.55
CA ARG A 198 -13.49 -15.66 5.34
C ARG A 198 -13.96 -16.38 6.60
N PRO A 199 -15.00 -15.89 7.29
CA PRO A 199 -15.57 -16.63 8.40
C PRO A 199 -16.18 -17.93 7.88
N GLN A 200 -15.81 -19.06 8.49
CA GLN A 200 -16.51 -20.32 8.29
C GLN A 200 -17.49 -20.50 9.44
N VAL A 201 -18.78 -20.56 9.12
CA VAL A 201 -19.84 -20.86 10.09
C VAL A 201 -20.14 -22.34 10.00
N GLY A 202 -19.85 -23.08 11.08
CA GLY A 202 -20.29 -24.46 11.23
C GLY A 202 -21.67 -24.49 11.91
N VAL A 203 -22.62 -25.22 11.36
CA VAL A 203 -23.91 -25.49 12.00
C VAL A 203 -23.95 -26.95 12.41
N ALA A 204 -24.28 -27.22 13.67
CA ALA A 204 -24.49 -28.56 14.20
C ALA A 204 -25.82 -28.60 14.94
N LEU A 205 -26.59 -29.66 14.76
CA LEU A 205 -27.75 -29.96 15.59
C LEU A 205 -27.28 -30.82 16.76
N VAL A 206 -27.54 -30.37 17.98
CA VAL A 206 -27.07 -30.99 19.20
C VAL A 206 -28.28 -31.26 20.12
N ARG A 207 -28.36 -32.47 20.67
CA ARG A 207 -29.25 -32.80 21.77
C ARG A 207 -28.41 -33.08 23.03
N GLU A 208 -27.79 -34.23 23.14
CA GLU A 208 -26.77 -34.54 24.14
C GLU A 208 -25.39 -34.61 23.48
N LEU A 209 -25.38 -35.07 22.19
CA LEU A 209 -24.21 -35.08 21.30
C LEU A 209 -24.62 -34.52 19.94
N PRO A 210 -23.67 -33.98 19.16
CA PRO A 210 -23.94 -33.57 17.81
C PRO A 210 -24.40 -34.78 16.98
N PHE A 211 -25.62 -34.72 16.41
CA PHE A 211 -26.13 -35.76 15.51
C PHE A 211 -26.21 -35.30 14.05
N PHE A 212 -26.06 -34.00 13.81
CA PHE A 212 -25.97 -33.42 12.48
C PHE A 212 -24.94 -32.28 12.53
N ASP A 213 -23.85 -32.44 11.83
CA ASP A 213 -22.75 -31.47 11.73
C ASP A 213 -22.34 -31.31 10.27
N GLN A 214 -21.30 -30.55 10.01
CA GLN A 214 -20.79 -30.30 8.66
C GLN A 214 -20.35 -31.60 7.95
N ARG A 215 -19.83 -32.61 8.66
CA ARG A 215 -19.41 -33.89 8.11
C ARG A 215 -20.63 -34.70 7.66
N THR A 216 -21.68 -34.70 8.46
CA THR A 216 -22.94 -35.36 8.15
C THR A 216 -23.62 -34.69 6.95
N ALA A 217 -23.60 -33.34 6.87
CA ALA A 217 -24.12 -32.58 5.74
C ALA A 217 -23.34 -32.92 4.44
N MET A 218 -22.01 -33.01 4.51
CA MET A 218 -21.16 -33.37 3.38
C MET A 218 -21.39 -34.80 2.91
N LEU A 219 -21.58 -35.74 3.84
CA LEU A 219 -21.91 -37.13 3.51
C LEU A 219 -23.26 -37.22 2.82
N LEU A 220 -24.28 -36.50 3.29
CA LEU A 220 -25.61 -36.49 2.64
C LEU A 220 -25.53 -35.90 1.24
N HIS A 221 -24.76 -34.87 1.01
CA HIS A 221 -24.55 -34.28 -0.31
C HIS A 221 -23.87 -35.29 -1.28
N LEU A 222 -22.83 -35.98 -0.80
CA LEU A 222 -22.19 -37.05 -1.58
C LEU A 222 -23.11 -38.20 -1.89
N VAL A 223 -24.01 -38.61 -0.98
CA VAL A 223 -25.02 -39.64 -1.22
C VAL A 223 -26.03 -39.18 -2.27
N GLU A 224 -26.42 -37.90 -2.25
CA GLU A 224 -27.30 -37.31 -3.23
C GLU A 224 -26.67 -37.32 -4.63
N GLU A 225 -25.40 -36.92 -4.74
CA GLU A 225 -24.66 -36.90 -6.00
C GLU A 225 -24.37 -38.30 -6.56
N THR A 226 -24.00 -39.24 -5.70
CA THR A 226 -23.58 -40.60 -6.10
C THR A 226 -24.74 -41.61 -6.11
N ALA A 227 -25.89 -41.21 -5.57
CA ALA A 227 -27.04 -42.09 -5.32
C ALA A 227 -26.70 -43.38 -4.56
N SER A 228 -25.61 -43.38 -3.76
CA SER A 228 -25.12 -44.55 -3.06
C SER A 228 -24.40 -44.23 -1.76
N VAL A 229 -24.81 -44.90 -0.68
CA VAL A 229 -24.12 -44.84 0.62
C VAL A 229 -22.77 -45.60 0.61
N ARG A 230 -22.54 -46.47 -0.35
CA ARG A 230 -21.31 -47.26 -0.45
C ARG A 230 -20.17 -46.50 -1.14
N THR A 231 -20.49 -45.48 -1.92
CA THR A 231 -19.53 -44.65 -2.68
C THR A 231 -19.35 -43.27 -2.12
N ALA A 232 -20.08 -42.90 -1.05
CA ALA A 232 -20.00 -41.60 -0.37
C ALA A 232 -18.92 -41.53 0.75
#